data_8d4c9a577fa3752b8bfe87c854e96a10
#
_entry.id   8d4c9a577fa3752b8bfe87c854e96a10
#
_cell.length_a   1.000
_cell.length_b   1.000
_cell.length_c   1.000
_cell.angle_alpha   90.00
_cell.angle_beta   90.00
_cell.angle_gamma   90.00
#
_symmetry.space_group_name_H-M   'P 1'
#
loop_
_entity.id
_entity.type
_entity.pdbx_description
1 polymer ?
#
loop_
_entity_poly.entity_id
_entity_poly.type
_entity_poly.pdbx_seq_one_letter_code
_entity_poly.pdbx_strand_id
1 'polypeptide(L)'
;MILPDYFKKPRYGAVFLCPGDNRTMSTTTNFDPAELAKFSDLAHRWWDLESEFRPLHQINPLRLAWIENLVPLHGKRVLDVGCGGGILADSMARKGADVLGIDLATKALKVAQLHALEAQTEGVQYQEISAETLALEQPASFDVVTCMEMLEHVPDPSSIVKACAALVKPGGHVFFSTINRNAKAFMFAIVGAEYVLRLLPRGTHEYAKLIKPSELAGYCRATGLALQQTRGLQYNPLTRYYWLDADTSVNYMFATLKSQG
;
A
#
# COMPACT_ATOMS: atom_id res chain seq x y z
N MET A 1 36.97 8.41 -46.10
CA MET A 1 36.45 8.90 -44.84
C MET A 1 35.53 7.80 -44.29
N ILE A 2 36.11 6.97 -43.42
CA ILE A 2 35.57 5.67 -42.99
C ILE A 2 34.89 5.90 -41.63
N LEU A 3 33.58 5.58 -41.52
CA LEU A 3 32.84 5.56 -40.26
C LEU A 3 33.05 4.20 -39.57
N PRO A 4 33.29 4.13 -38.25
CA PRO A 4 33.44 2.83 -37.57
C PRO A 4 32.10 2.30 -37.09
N ASP A 5 31.93 1.00 -37.34
CA ASP A 5 30.92 0.09 -36.83
C ASP A 5 30.95 -0.01 -35.29
N TYR A 6 29.82 0.26 -34.63
CA TYR A 6 29.58 -0.06 -33.24
C TYR A 6 28.20 -0.73 -33.05
N PHE A 7 28.12 -2.02 -33.37
CA PHE A 7 27.08 -2.91 -32.87
C PHE A 7 27.65 -4.31 -32.62
N LYS A 8 28.25 -4.54 -31.45
CA LYS A 8 28.47 -5.87 -30.93
C LYS A 8 27.38 -6.27 -29.97
N LYS A 9 26.53 -7.23 -30.40
CA LYS A 9 25.57 -7.94 -29.55
C LYS A 9 26.32 -8.82 -28.56
N PRO A 10 25.90 -8.92 -27.26
CA PRO A 10 26.45 -9.94 -26.35
C PRO A 10 25.93 -11.33 -26.73
N ARG A 11 26.84 -12.30 -26.78
CA ARG A 11 26.55 -13.73 -26.99
C ARG A 11 25.94 -14.27 -25.68
N TYR A 12 24.71 -14.76 -25.75
CA TYR A 12 24.14 -15.55 -24.67
C TYR A 12 24.80 -16.93 -24.61
N GLY A 13 25.39 -17.25 -23.47
CA GLY A 13 25.88 -18.58 -23.16
C GLY A 13 24.71 -19.56 -22.95
N ALA A 14 24.83 -20.74 -23.51
CA ALA A 14 23.85 -21.81 -23.37
C ALA A 14 23.79 -22.28 -21.91
N VAL A 15 22.58 -22.14 -21.31
CA VAL A 15 22.26 -22.74 -20.01
C VAL A 15 21.85 -24.20 -20.25
N PHE A 16 22.59 -25.12 -19.68
CA PHE A 16 22.23 -26.54 -19.64
C PHE A 16 20.97 -26.71 -18.75
N LEU A 17 19.86 -27.12 -19.35
CA LEU A 17 18.67 -27.53 -18.65
C LEU A 17 18.84 -28.95 -18.12
N CYS A 18 18.83 -29.12 -16.80
CA CYS A 18 18.60 -30.42 -16.17
C CYS A 18 17.13 -30.81 -16.32
N PRO A 19 16.77 -32.00 -16.77
CA PRO A 19 15.41 -32.50 -16.79
C PRO A 19 15.02 -33.02 -15.42
N GLY A 20 14.04 -32.41 -14.77
CA GLY A 20 13.38 -32.99 -13.61
C GLY A 20 13.04 -32.00 -12.50
N ASP A 21 12.05 -31.16 -12.69
CA ASP A 21 11.03 -30.86 -11.67
C ASP A 21 9.86 -30.10 -12.32
N ASN A 22 8.86 -30.84 -12.74
CA ASN A 22 7.64 -30.30 -13.35
C ASN A 22 6.68 -29.88 -12.22
N ARG A 23 7.11 -29.01 -11.30
CA ARG A 23 6.21 -28.24 -10.46
C ARG A 23 5.82 -26.99 -11.25
N THR A 24 4.71 -27.08 -11.96
CA THR A 24 3.97 -25.89 -12.39
C THR A 24 3.69 -25.06 -11.14
N MET A 25 4.53 -24.07 -10.85
CA MET A 25 4.14 -22.98 -9.95
C MET A 25 2.95 -22.31 -10.62
N SER A 26 1.75 -22.64 -10.15
CA SER A 26 0.56 -21.85 -10.38
C SER A 26 0.87 -20.47 -9.77
N THR A 27 1.26 -19.52 -10.59
CA THR A 27 1.32 -18.11 -10.22
C THR A 27 -0.11 -17.61 -10.12
N THR A 28 -0.82 -18.02 -9.05
CA THR A 28 -2.06 -17.34 -8.68
C THR A 28 -1.62 -15.95 -8.26
N THR A 29 -1.88 -14.98 -9.13
CA THR A 29 -1.66 -13.58 -8.85
C THR A 29 -2.46 -13.20 -7.61
N ASN A 30 -1.80 -12.55 -6.62
CA ASN A 30 -2.37 -12.21 -5.32
C ASN A 30 -3.25 -10.95 -5.41
N PHE A 31 -4.28 -11.00 -6.25
CA PHE A 31 -5.30 -9.95 -6.34
C PHE A 31 -6.68 -10.56 -6.60
N ASP A 32 -7.72 -9.85 -6.15
CA ASP A 32 -9.12 -10.18 -6.43
C ASP A 32 -9.58 -9.33 -7.64
N PRO A 33 -9.93 -9.94 -8.80
CA PRO A 33 -10.37 -9.19 -9.97
C PRO A 33 -11.61 -8.35 -9.74
N ALA A 34 -12.51 -8.75 -8.84
CA ALA A 34 -13.72 -8.00 -8.52
C ALA A 34 -13.39 -6.74 -7.71
N GLU A 35 -12.47 -6.83 -6.74
CA GLU A 35 -11.97 -5.67 -6.00
C GLU A 35 -11.25 -4.70 -6.94
N LEU A 36 -10.37 -5.21 -7.82
CA LEU A 36 -9.67 -4.39 -8.81
C LEU A 36 -10.63 -3.64 -9.74
N ALA A 37 -11.68 -4.31 -10.24
CA ALA A 37 -12.70 -3.68 -11.10
C ALA A 37 -13.44 -2.57 -10.35
N LYS A 38 -13.82 -2.79 -9.09
CA LYS A 38 -14.52 -1.83 -8.22
C LYS A 38 -13.73 -0.53 -8.04
N PHE A 39 -12.45 -0.62 -7.68
CA PHE A 39 -11.60 0.58 -7.58
C PHE A 39 -11.35 1.26 -8.93
N SER A 40 -11.23 0.48 -9.99
CA SER A 40 -11.09 1.01 -11.35
C SER A 40 -12.30 1.80 -11.82
N ASP A 41 -13.51 1.38 -11.48
CA ASP A 41 -14.74 2.06 -11.91
C ASP A 41 -14.96 3.38 -11.17
N LEU A 42 -14.51 3.48 -9.92
CA LEU A 42 -14.58 4.67 -9.11
C LEU A 42 -13.38 5.63 -9.30
N ALA A 43 -12.39 5.26 -10.10
CA ALA A 43 -11.12 5.99 -10.20
C ALA A 43 -11.28 7.48 -10.53
N HIS A 44 -12.23 7.85 -11.40
CA HIS A 44 -12.48 9.23 -11.82
C HIS A 44 -12.94 10.16 -10.69
N ARG A 45 -13.36 9.61 -9.53
CA ARG A 45 -13.82 10.36 -8.35
C ARG A 45 -12.80 10.42 -7.23
N TRP A 46 -11.59 9.89 -7.44
CA TRP A 46 -10.60 9.73 -6.36
C TRP A 46 -10.24 11.05 -5.67
N TRP A 47 -10.17 12.14 -6.43
CA TRP A 47 -9.82 13.47 -5.90
C TRP A 47 -11.04 14.39 -5.67
N ASP A 48 -12.26 13.87 -5.87
CA ASP A 48 -13.49 14.56 -5.47
C ASP A 48 -13.69 14.42 -3.96
N LEU A 49 -13.56 15.54 -3.23
CA LEU A 49 -13.66 15.60 -1.76
C LEU A 49 -15.08 15.30 -1.23
N GLU A 50 -16.09 15.25 -2.08
CA GLU A 50 -17.46 14.87 -1.72
C GLU A 50 -17.82 13.44 -2.15
N SER A 51 -16.84 12.72 -2.72
CA SER A 51 -16.99 11.32 -3.15
C SER A 51 -16.90 10.33 -1.99
N GLU A 52 -17.02 9.05 -2.32
CA GLU A 52 -16.76 7.92 -1.45
C GLU A 52 -15.32 7.87 -0.92
N PHE A 53 -14.38 8.56 -1.58
CA PHE A 53 -12.97 8.67 -1.14
C PHE A 53 -12.73 9.82 -0.14
N ARG A 54 -13.76 10.62 0.18
CA ARG A 54 -13.67 11.70 1.20
C ARG A 54 -13.03 11.23 2.52
N PRO A 55 -13.36 10.05 3.08
CA PRO A 55 -12.72 9.58 4.30
C PRO A 55 -11.19 9.46 4.16
N LEU A 56 -10.68 9.00 3.00
CA LEU A 56 -9.24 8.90 2.76
C LEU A 56 -8.56 10.28 2.80
N HIS A 57 -9.18 11.29 2.21
CA HIS A 57 -8.67 12.68 2.27
C HIS A 57 -8.66 13.22 3.70
N GLN A 58 -9.68 12.92 4.49
CA GLN A 58 -9.78 13.39 5.88
C GLN A 58 -8.79 12.73 6.82
N ILE A 59 -8.48 11.43 6.61
CA ILE A 59 -7.53 10.70 7.45
C ILE A 59 -6.07 10.86 7.00
N ASN A 60 -5.83 11.23 5.75
CA ASN A 60 -4.49 11.33 5.18
C ASN A 60 -3.54 12.28 5.96
N PRO A 61 -3.96 13.48 6.40
CA PRO A 61 -3.10 14.33 7.22
C PRO A 61 -2.65 13.68 8.54
N LEU A 62 -3.52 12.87 9.18
CA LEU A 62 -3.19 12.15 10.40
C LEU A 62 -2.16 11.05 10.16
N ARG A 63 -2.35 10.29 9.06
CA ARG A 63 -1.40 9.25 8.63
C ARG A 63 -0.03 9.84 8.32
N LEU A 64 -0.01 10.87 7.48
CA LEU A 64 1.22 11.56 7.08
C LEU A 64 1.97 12.12 8.29
N ALA A 65 1.27 12.84 9.19
CA ALA A 65 1.88 13.38 10.40
C ALA A 65 2.45 12.29 11.31
N TRP A 66 1.74 11.16 11.45
CA TRP A 66 2.19 10.04 12.24
C TRP A 66 3.44 9.36 11.64
N ILE A 67 3.48 9.16 10.33
CA ILE A 67 4.64 8.63 9.61
C ILE A 67 5.84 9.58 9.79
N GLU A 68 5.64 10.87 9.51
CA GLU A 68 6.68 11.90 9.58
C GLU A 68 7.28 12.05 10.98
N ASN A 69 6.47 11.89 12.04
CA ASN A 69 6.94 11.92 13.43
C ASN A 69 7.84 10.72 13.80
N LEU A 70 7.69 9.60 13.11
CA LEU A 70 8.50 8.40 13.35
C LEU A 70 9.73 8.36 12.45
N VAL A 71 9.60 8.83 11.21
CA VAL A 71 10.68 8.88 10.23
C VAL A 71 10.51 10.11 9.33
N PRO A 72 11.41 11.12 9.43
CA PRO A 72 11.39 12.27 8.53
C PRO A 72 11.51 11.82 7.07
N LEU A 73 10.59 12.28 6.22
CA LEU A 73 10.46 11.80 4.84
C LEU A 73 11.39 12.51 3.85
N HIS A 74 11.85 13.73 4.18
CA HIS A 74 12.69 14.52 3.29
C HIS A 74 13.96 13.77 2.87
N GLY A 75 14.19 13.66 1.56
CA GLY A 75 15.32 12.94 0.97
C GLY A 75 15.27 11.42 1.10
N LYS A 76 14.15 10.85 1.57
CA LYS A 76 13.95 9.40 1.65
C LYS A 76 13.37 8.84 0.36
N ARG A 77 13.78 7.64 0.00
CA ARG A 77 13.13 6.84 -1.05
C ARG A 77 11.99 6.05 -0.44
N VAL A 78 10.77 6.36 -0.87
CA VAL A 78 9.53 5.83 -0.29
C VAL A 78 8.76 5.00 -1.32
N LEU A 79 8.19 3.89 -0.89
CA LEU A 79 7.25 3.08 -1.68
C LEU A 79 5.87 3.15 -1.05
N ASP A 80 4.84 3.44 -1.84
CA ASP A 80 3.43 3.34 -1.44
C ASP A 80 2.77 2.18 -2.17
N VAL A 81 2.47 1.09 -1.44
CA VAL A 81 1.91 -0.16 -1.97
C VAL A 81 0.39 -0.10 -1.91
N GLY A 82 -0.28 -0.30 -3.05
CA GLY A 82 -1.72 -0.09 -3.17
C GLY A 82 -2.05 1.40 -3.11
N CYS A 83 -1.29 2.23 -3.82
CA CYS A 83 -1.39 3.70 -3.72
C CYS A 83 -2.71 4.27 -4.27
N GLY A 84 -3.50 3.49 -5.03
CA GLY A 84 -4.74 3.92 -5.64
C GLY A 84 -4.58 5.19 -6.48
N GLY A 85 -5.39 6.21 -6.21
CA GLY A 85 -5.30 7.52 -6.87
C GLY A 85 -4.23 8.46 -6.30
N GLY A 86 -3.31 7.97 -5.45
CA GLY A 86 -2.09 8.66 -5.08
C GLY A 86 -2.18 9.66 -3.91
N ILE A 87 -3.25 9.66 -3.11
CA ILE A 87 -3.46 10.65 -2.03
C ILE A 87 -2.29 10.70 -1.03
N LEU A 88 -1.84 9.53 -0.54
CA LEU A 88 -0.72 9.46 0.40
C LEU A 88 0.62 9.68 -0.31
N ALA A 89 0.81 9.05 -1.47
CA ALA A 89 2.02 9.19 -2.28
C ALA A 89 2.32 10.65 -2.64
N ASP A 90 1.33 11.39 -3.15
CA ASP A 90 1.44 12.83 -3.43
C ASP A 90 1.82 13.62 -2.17
N SER A 91 1.18 13.33 -1.05
CA SER A 91 1.44 14.03 0.22
C SER A 91 2.84 13.75 0.76
N MET A 92 3.37 12.54 0.60
CA MET A 92 4.75 12.19 0.99
C MET A 92 5.78 12.87 0.09
N ALA A 93 5.50 12.95 -1.22
CA ALA A 93 6.37 13.66 -2.16
C ALA A 93 6.45 15.17 -1.83
N ARG A 94 5.32 15.79 -1.46
CA ARG A 94 5.29 17.19 -0.98
C ARG A 94 6.08 17.42 0.31
N LYS A 95 6.41 16.35 1.06
CA LYS A 95 7.34 16.37 2.21
C LYS A 95 8.80 16.23 1.78
N GLY A 96 9.07 16.18 0.47
CA GLY A 96 10.42 16.07 -0.08
C GLY A 96 10.95 14.63 -0.17
N ALA A 97 10.07 13.63 -0.15
CA ALA A 97 10.43 12.25 -0.44
C ALA A 97 10.53 12.00 -1.96
N ASP A 98 11.35 11.01 -2.36
CA ASP A 98 11.32 10.39 -3.69
C ASP A 98 10.37 9.17 -3.61
N VAL A 99 9.15 9.31 -4.14
CA VAL A 99 8.06 8.36 -3.94
C VAL A 99 7.78 7.56 -5.19
N LEU A 100 7.73 6.24 -5.05
CA LEU A 100 7.14 5.34 -6.03
C LEU A 100 5.79 4.84 -5.48
N GLY A 101 4.69 5.16 -6.16
CA GLY A 101 3.38 4.57 -5.90
C GLY A 101 3.15 3.37 -6.81
N ILE A 102 2.73 2.24 -6.27
CA ILE A 102 2.38 1.06 -7.06
C ILE A 102 0.96 0.60 -6.78
N ASP A 103 0.28 0.17 -7.85
CA ASP A 103 -1.06 -0.40 -7.79
C ASP A 103 -1.28 -1.31 -9.01
N LEU A 104 -2.31 -2.16 -8.98
CA LEU A 104 -2.75 -2.96 -10.13
C LEU A 104 -3.95 -2.33 -10.85
N ALA A 105 -4.58 -1.32 -10.27
CA ALA A 105 -5.71 -0.59 -10.85
C ALA A 105 -5.21 0.49 -11.83
N THR A 106 -4.99 0.13 -13.10
CA THR A 106 -4.50 1.03 -14.17
C THR A 106 -5.23 2.37 -14.20
N LYS A 107 -6.57 2.38 -14.02
CA LYS A 107 -7.35 3.62 -14.05
C LYS A 107 -7.04 4.53 -12.85
N ALA A 108 -6.84 3.96 -11.66
CA ALA A 108 -6.48 4.71 -10.47
C ALA A 108 -5.08 5.35 -10.62
N LEU A 109 -4.11 4.59 -11.15
CA LEU A 109 -2.77 5.11 -11.43
C LEU A 109 -2.78 6.24 -12.46
N LYS A 110 -3.64 6.18 -13.50
CA LYS A 110 -3.79 7.29 -14.46
C LYS A 110 -4.34 8.55 -13.79
N VAL A 111 -5.28 8.40 -12.87
CA VAL A 111 -5.79 9.53 -12.07
C VAL A 111 -4.71 10.09 -11.15
N ALA A 112 -3.92 9.24 -10.50
CA ALA A 112 -2.79 9.66 -9.68
C ALA A 112 -1.74 10.45 -10.50
N GLN A 113 -1.38 9.94 -11.67
CA GLN A 113 -0.45 10.60 -12.59
C GLN A 113 -0.97 11.96 -13.07
N LEU A 114 -2.26 12.03 -13.46
CA LEU A 114 -2.88 13.27 -13.90
C LEU A 114 -2.92 14.30 -12.78
N HIS A 115 -3.33 13.89 -11.57
CA HIS A 115 -3.34 14.78 -10.41
C HIS A 115 -1.94 15.33 -10.08
N ALA A 116 -0.92 14.47 -10.05
CA ALA A 116 0.46 14.91 -9.79
C ALA A 116 0.95 15.93 -10.82
N LEU A 117 0.58 15.73 -12.11
CA LEU A 117 0.89 16.68 -13.18
C LEU A 117 0.17 18.02 -12.99
N GLU A 118 -1.15 18.00 -12.74
CA GLU A 118 -1.96 19.21 -12.55
C GLU A 118 -1.54 19.99 -11.29
N ALA A 119 -1.24 19.27 -10.22
CA ALA A 119 -0.80 19.82 -8.95
C ALA A 119 0.70 20.17 -8.92
N GLN A 120 1.42 19.89 -10.01
CA GLN A 120 2.87 20.10 -10.13
C GLN A 120 3.66 19.46 -8.97
N THR A 121 3.25 18.27 -8.55
CA THR A 121 3.95 17.55 -7.48
C THR A 121 5.18 16.86 -8.05
N GLU A 122 6.34 17.33 -7.64
CA GLU A 122 7.63 16.72 -7.98
C GLU A 122 7.96 15.55 -7.04
N GLY A 123 8.86 14.65 -7.48
CA GLY A 123 9.34 13.55 -6.63
C GLY A 123 8.36 12.39 -6.47
N VAL A 124 7.31 12.29 -7.29
CA VAL A 124 6.39 11.14 -7.28
C VAL A 124 6.32 10.49 -8.66
N GLN A 125 6.38 9.17 -8.68
CA GLN A 125 6.17 8.32 -9.85
C GLN A 125 5.16 7.23 -9.53
N TYR A 126 4.46 6.73 -10.57
CA TYR A 126 3.45 5.69 -10.43
C TYR A 126 3.70 4.56 -11.42
N GLN A 127 3.60 3.31 -10.95
CA GLN A 127 3.87 2.12 -11.75
C GLN A 127 2.80 1.05 -11.53
N GLU A 128 2.33 0.44 -12.62
CA GLU A 128 1.45 -0.74 -12.59
C GLU A 128 2.30 -2.01 -12.40
N ILE A 129 2.42 -2.44 -11.15
CA ILE A 129 3.20 -3.63 -10.77
C ILE A 129 2.71 -4.15 -9.42
N SER A 130 2.78 -5.47 -9.20
CA SER A 130 2.51 -6.02 -7.88
C SER A 130 3.70 -5.84 -6.93
N ALA A 131 3.41 -5.77 -5.62
CA ALA A 131 4.46 -5.68 -4.60
C ALA A 131 5.42 -6.86 -4.65
N GLU A 132 4.90 -8.06 -4.92
CA GLU A 132 5.69 -9.28 -5.02
C GLU A 132 6.65 -9.24 -6.22
N THR A 133 6.19 -8.75 -7.38
CA THR A 133 7.04 -8.61 -8.56
C THR A 133 8.13 -7.56 -8.32
N LEU A 134 7.75 -6.40 -7.79
CA LEU A 134 8.71 -5.34 -7.46
C LEU A 134 9.76 -5.80 -6.44
N ALA A 135 9.36 -6.66 -5.48
CA ALA A 135 10.28 -7.22 -4.49
C ALA A 135 11.37 -8.12 -5.10
N LEU A 136 11.10 -8.73 -6.25
CA LEU A 136 12.10 -9.48 -7.01
C LEU A 136 13.03 -8.55 -7.81
N GLU A 137 12.50 -7.43 -8.31
CA GLU A 137 13.25 -6.49 -9.15
C GLU A 137 14.10 -5.51 -8.33
N GLN A 138 13.59 -5.03 -7.21
CA GLN A 138 14.19 -3.98 -6.40
C GLN A 138 14.23 -4.32 -4.89
N PRO A 139 14.84 -5.45 -4.48
CA PRO A 139 14.93 -5.79 -3.06
C PRO A 139 15.74 -4.74 -2.28
N ALA A 140 15.36 -4.51 -1.03
CA ALA A 140 16.03 -3.61 -0.09
C ALA A 140 16.35 -2.21 -0.69
N SER A 141 15.39 -1.64 -1.43
CA SER A 141 15.62 -0.40 -2.19
C SER A 141 14.98 0.83 -1.56
N PHE A 142 14.04 0.68 -0.61
CA PHE A 142 13.27 1.77 -0.05
C PHE A 142 13.62 2.01 1.42
N ASP A 143 13.70 3.28 1.83
CA ASP A 143 13.91 3.67 3.22
C ASP A 143 12.63 3.51 4.04
N VAL A 144 11.48 3.75 3.39
CA VAL A 144 10.14 3.66 3.95
C VAL A 144 9.22 2.94 2.96
N VAL A 145 8.38 2.04 3.47
CA VAL A 145 7.30 1.41 2.71
C VAL A 145 5.97 1.67 3.43
N THR A 146 4.96 2.13 2.71
CA THR A 146 3.58 2.25 3.19
C THR A 146 2.68 1.25 2.47
N CYS A 147 1.73 0.66 3.21
CA CYS A 147 0.69 -0.22 2.68
C CYS A 147 -0.57 0.02 3.52
N MET A 148 -1.39 0.98 3.08
CA MET A 148 -2.51 1.52 3.83
C MET A 148 -3.85 1.13 3.22
N GLU A 149 -4.75 0.51 4.02
CA GLU A 149 -6.09 0.07 3.60
C GLU A 149 -6.05 -0.81 2.33
N MET A 150 -5.11 -1.73 2.24
CA MET A 150 -4.92 -2.59 1.08
C MET A 150 -4.98 -4.09 1.43
N LEU A 151 -4.53 -4.45 2.63
CA LEU A 151 -4.36 -5.85 3.03
C LEU A 151 -5.67 -6.64 3.08
N GLU A 152 -6.80 -5.98 3.38
CA GLU A 152 -8.15 -6.57 3.40
C GLU A 152 -8.72 -6.82 2.00
N HIS A 153 -8.08 -6.32 0.94
CA HIS A 153 -8.53 -6.45 -0.44
C HIS A 153 -7.79 -7.52 -1.24
N VAL A 154 -6.83 -8.20 -0.63
CA VAL A 154 -6.02 -9.24 -1.29
C VAL A 154 -6.33 -10.64 -0.74
N PRO A 155 -6.22 -11.69 -1.57
CA PRO A 155 -6.41 -13.07 -1.13
C PRO A 155 -5.43 -13.53 -0.06
N ASP A 156 -4.15 -13.12 -0.14
CA ASP A 156 -3.09 -13.44 0.81
C ASP A 156 -2.36 -12.20 1.31
N PRO A 157 -2.81 -11.59 2.43
CA PRO A 157 -2.13 -10.44 3.03
C PRO A 157 -0.72 -10.77 3.54
N SER A 158 -0.42 -12.02 3.88
CA SER A 158 0.91 -12.41 4.35
C SER A 158 1.97 -12.29 3.25
N SER A 159 1.59 -12.56 1.99
CA SER A 159 2.43 -12.37 0.80
C SER A 159 2.80 -10.89 0.61
N ILE A 160 1.84 -9.98 0.77
CA ILE A 160 2.08 -8.53 0.70
C ILE A 160 3.03 -8.07 1.81
N VAL A 161 2.81 -8.51 3.06
CA VAL A 161 3.72 -8.17 4.18
C VAL A 161 5.14 -8.68 3.91
N LYS A 162 5.28 -9.88 3.34
CA LYS A 162 6.57 -10.43 2.93
C LYS A 162 7.23 -9.60 1.82
N ALA A 163 6.46 -9.16 0.83
CA ALA A 163 6.96 -8.29 -0.24
C ALA A 163 7.43 -6.94 0.31
N CYS A 164 6.63 -6.28 1.16
CA CYS A 164 7.00 -5.04 1.84
C CYS A 164 8.30 -5.19 2.65
N ALA A 165 8.43 -6.30 3.38
CA ALA A 165 9.64 -6.61 4.13
C ALA A 165 10.87 -6.84 3.23
N ALA A 166 10.69 -7.42 2.03
CA ALA A 166 11.77 -7.60 1.07
C ALA A 166 12.20 -6.27 0.41
N LEU A 167 11.24 -5.37 0.17
CA LEU A 167 11.45 -4.07 -0.49
C LEU A 167 12.14 -3.04 0.40
N VAL A 168 11.84 -3.06 1.71
CA VAL A 168 12.43 -2.12 2.66
C VAL A 168 13.88 -2.48 2.97
N LYS A 169 14.74 -1.47 3.09
CA LYS A 169 16.15 -1.61 3.50
C LYS A 169 16.24 -2.12 4.96
N PRO A 170 17.34 -2.82 5.33
CA PRO A 170 17.67 -3.03 6.74
C PRO A 170 17.68 -1.69 7.50
N GLY A 171 17.03 -1.62 8.65
CA GLY A 171 16.83 -0.38 9.41
C GLY A 171 15.78 0.58 8.84
N GLY A 172 15.09 0.24 7.74
CA GLY A 172 13.99 0.99 7.18
C GLY A 172 12.65 0.67 7.86
N HIS A 173 11.65 1.52 7.63
CA HIS A 173 10.34 1.42 8.26
C HIS A 173 9.28 0.89 7.29
N VAL A 174 8.36 0.06 7.80
CA VAL A 174 7.14 -0.32 7.07
C VAL A 174 5.92 0.07 7.90
N PHE A 175 4.99 0.75 7.24
CA PHE A 175 3.72 1.18 7.82
C PHE A 175 2.57 0.42 7.19
N PHE A 176 1.69 -0.12 8.03
CA PHE A 176 0.47 -0.80 7.60
C PHE A 176 -0.75 -0.15 8.23
N SER A 177 -1.88 -0.16 7.53
CA SER A 177 -3.19 0.06 8.13
C SER A 177 -4.22 -0.90 7.57
N THR A 178 -5.18 -1.27 8.41
CA THR A 178 -6.32 -2.12 8.02
C THR A 178 -7.41 -2.09 9.09
N ILE A 179 -8.54 -2.74 8.81
CA ILE A 179 -9.68 -2.85 9.70
C ILE A 179 -9.56 -4.12 10.56
N ASN A 180 -9.82 -3.98 11.87
CA ASN A 180 -9.76 -5.09 12.81
C ASN A 180 -10.95 -6.06 12.62
N ARG A 181 -10.69 -7.36 12.68
CA ARG A 181 -11.72 -8.40 12.60
C ARG A 181 -12.33 -8.69 13.98
N ASN A 182 -13.32 -7.90 14.37
CA ASN A 182 -14.13 -8.15 15.57
C ASN A 182 -15.55 -7.59 15.42
N ALA A 183 -16.44 -7.89 16.40
CA ALA A 183 -17.85 -7.48 16.35
C ALA A 183 -18.02 -5.94 16.36
N LYS A 184 -17.15 -5.21 17.08
CA LYS A 184 -17.19 -3.74 17.12
C LYS A 184 -16.83 -3.15 15.76
N ALA A 185 -15.76 -3.64 15.12
CA ALA A 185 -15.36 -3.21 13.78
C ALA A 185 -16.43 -3.52 12.75
N PHE A 186 -17.06 -4.72 12.82
CA PHE A 186 -18.18 -5.06 11.95
C PHE A 186 -19.35 -4.05 12.09
N MET A 187 -19.74 -3.74 13.32
CA MET A 187 -20.83 -2.80 13.57
C MET A 187 -20.52 -1.37 13.10
N PHE A 188 -19.30 -0.89 13.30
CA PHE A 188 -18.94 0.50 13.00
C PHE A 188 -18.42 0.68 11.57
N ALA A 189 -17.51 -0.17 11.09
CA ALA A 189 -16.92 -0.03 9.77
C ALA A 189 -17.85 -0.54 8.66
N ILE A 190 -18.58 -1.64 8.87
CA ILE A 190 -19.45 -2.22 7.84
C ILE A 190 -20.86 -1.70 8.00
N VAL A 191 -21.53 -1.97 9.13
CA VAL A 191 -22.94 -1.57 9.31
C VAL A 191 -23.07 -0.05 9.42
N GLY A 192 -22.21 0.59 10.22
CA GLY A 192 -22.24 2.03 10.42
C GLY A 192 -21.85 2.83 9.16
N ALA A 193 -20.69 2.56 8.59
CA ALA A 193 -20.17 3.33 7.45
C ALA A 193 -20.91 3.03 6.14
N GLU A 194 -21.22 1.75 5.85
CA GLU A 194 -21.82 1.38 4.57
C GLU A 194 -23.35 1.50 4.56
N TYR A 195 -24.04 1.12 5.65
CA TYR A 195 -25.50 1.03 5.66
C TYR A 195 -26.19 2.22 6.34
N VAL A 196 -25.64 2.75 7.44
CA VAL A 196 -26.25 3.83 8.21
C VAL A 196 -25.80 5.20 7.74
N LEU A 197 -24.49 5.44 7.73
CA LEU A 197 -23.92 6.75 7.39
C LEU A 197 -23.68 6.91 5.88
N ARG A 198 -23.71 5.82 5.11
CA ARG A 198 -23.45 5.79 3.66
C ARG A 198 -22.18 6.54 3.27
N LEU A 199 -21.14 6.44 4.11
CA LEU A 199 -19.83 7.01 3.85
C LEU A 199 -19.05 6.21 2.81
N LEU A 200 -19.37 4.91 2.66
CA LEU A 200 -18.76 3.97 1.73
C LEU A 200 -19.85 3.22 0.97
N PRO A 201 -19.58 2.76 -0.27
CA PRO A 201 -20.48 1.87 -1.01
C PRO A 201 -20.75 0.56 -0.23
N ARG A 202 -21.96 0.01 -0.38
CA ARG A 202 -22.30 -1.28 0.23
C ARG A 202 -21.44 -2.39 -0.32
N GLY A 203 -20.97 -3.29 0.57
CA GLY A 203 -20.10 -4.41 0.20
C GLY A 203 -18.66 -3.99 -0.06
N THR A 204 -18.22 -2.84 0.45
CA THR A 204 -16.82 -2.42 0.40
C THR A 204 -15.94 -3.37 1.21
N HIS A 205 -16.44 -3.89 2.33
CA HIS A 205 -15.68 -4.77 3.21
C HIS A 205 -16.41 -6.08 3.47
N GLU A 206 -15.68 -7.18 3.37
CA GLU A 206 -16.11 -8.51 3.78
C GLU A 206 -15.48 -8.85 5.14
N TYR A 207 -16.30 -9.20 6.14
CA TYR A 207 -15.83 -9.51 7.50
C TYR A 207 -14.71 -10.55 7.54
N ALA A 208 -14.78 -11.56 6.69
CA ALA A 208 -13.77 -12.63 6.61
C ALA A 208 -12.39 -12.14 6.15
N LYS A 209 -12.34 -11.06 5.38
CA LYS A 209 -11.09 -10.45 4.86
C LYS A 209 -10.45 -9.48 5.86
N LEU A 210 -11.16 -9.07 6.92
CA LEU A 210 -10.62 -8.19 7.96
C LEU A 210 -9.50 -8.92 8.74
N ILE A 211 -8.52 -8.16 9.26
CA ILE A 211 -7.29 -8.73 9.83
C ILE A 211 -7.16 -8.32 11.31
N LYS A 212 -6.97 -9.31 12.19
CA LYS A 212 -6.71 -9.00 13.60
C LYS A 212 -5.31 -8.42 13.79
N PRO A 213 -5.10 -7.50 14.76
CA PRO A 213 -3.77 -7.01 15.08
C PRO A 213 -2.75 -8.11 15.39
N SER A 214 -3.19 -9.22 16.04
CA SER A 214 -2.34 -10.37 16.33
C SER A 214 -1.90 -11.14 15.08
N GLU A 215 -2.74 -11.20 14.05
CA GLU A 215 -2.43 -11.85 12.77
C GLU A 215 -1.40 -11.03 12.00
N LEU A 216 -1.64 -9.72 11.84
CA LEU A 216 -0.68 -8.82 11.19
C LEU A 216 0.66 -8.79 11.92
N ALA A 217 0.65 -8.75 13.26
CA ALA A 217 1.87 -8.86 14.05
C ALA A 217 2.60 -10.19 13.86
N GLY A 218 1.86 -11.28 13.61
CA GLY A 218 2.41 -12.59 13.24
C GLY A 218 3.13 -12.53 11.89
N TYR A 219 2.50 -11.96 10.86
CA TYR A 219 3.10 -11.79 9.53
C TYR A 219 4.35 -10.92 9.59
N CYS A 220 4.32 -9.80 10.32
CA CYS A 220 5.47 -8.93 10.52
C CYS A 220 6.65 -9.67 11.17
N ARG A 221 6.41 -10.42 12.27
CA ARG A 221 7.47 -11.19 12.95
C ARG A 221 8.10 -12.25 12.04
N ALA A 222 7.25 -12.95 11.26
CA ALA A 222 7.72 -13.98 10.32
C ALA A 222 8.64 -13.44 9.22
N THR A 223 8.60 -12.12 8.98
CA THR A 223 9.36 -11.45 7.92
C THR A 223 10.48 -10.54 8.44
N GLY A 224 10.78 -10.60 9.76
CA GLY A 224 11.82 -9.78 10.39
C GLY A 224 11.45 -8.30 10.56
N LEU A 225 10.15 -7.98 10.55
CA LEU A 225 9.62 -6.66 10.86
C LEU A 225 9.27 -6.59 12.35
N ALA A 226 10.00 -5.79 13.11
CA ALA A 226 9.74 -5.56 14.53
C ALA A 226 8.71 -4.45 14.73
N LEU A 227 7.59 -4.75 15.39
CA LEU A 227 6.56 -3.77 15.72
C LEU A 227 7.11 -2.70 16.66
N GLN A 228 7.06 -1.43 16.26
CA GLN A 228 7.52 -0.28 17.03
C GLN A 228 6.36 0.45 17.71
N GLN A 229 5.30 0.69 16.95
CA GLN A 229 4.15 1.44 17.46
C GLN A 229 2.85 0.95 16.83
N THR A 230 1.78 1.03 17.60
CA THR A 230 0.41 0.80 17.14
C THR A 230 -0.44 2.03 17.47
N ARG A 231 -1.32 2.42 16.54
CA ARG A 231 -2.34 3.45 16.73
C ARG A 231 -3.67 2.98 16.18
N GLY A 232 -4.76 3.36 16.84
CA GLY A 232 -6.10 3.26 16.30
C GLY A 232 -6.51 4.57 15.62
N LEU A 233 -7.32 4.46 14.59
CA LEU A 233 -7.97 5.59 13.94
C LEU A 233 -9.42 5.64 14.38
N GLN A 234 -9.83 6.73 15.02
CA GLN A 234 -11.17 6.93 15.54
C GLN A 234 -11.94 7.95 14.70
N TYR A 235 -13.26 7.83 14.71
CA TYR A 235 -14.17 8.74 14.03
C TYR A 235 -15.39 9.06 14.90
N ASN A 236 -15.72 10.35 15.04
CA ASN A 236 -16.96 10.79 15.66
C ASN A 236 -17.96 11.21 14.57
N PRO A 237 -19.06 10.47 14.37
CA PRO A 237 -20.03 10.77 13.31
C PRO A 237 -20.80 12.07 13.53
N LEU A 238 -20.94 12.55 14.77
CA LEU A 238 -21.64 13.79 15.08
C LEU A 238 -20.83 15.02 14.72
N THR A 239 -19.52 15.01 15.04
CA THR A 239 -18.60 16.11 14.73
C THR A 239 -17.87 15.93 13.41
N ARG A 240 -17.95 14.74 12.80
CA ARG A 240 -17.22 14.34 11.57
C ARG A 240 -15.70 14.48 11.71
N TYR A 241 -15.20 14.31 12.94
CA TYR A 241 -13.79 14.46 13.26
C TYR A 241 -13.09 13.11 13.42
N TYR A 242 -11.89 13.00 12.84
CA TYR A 242 -11.00 11.86 12.98
C TYR A 242 -9.82 12.19 13.90
N TRP A 243 -9.37 11.23 14.70
CA TRP A 243 -8.15 11.35 15.52
C TRP A 243 -7.47 10.00 15.69
N LEU A 244 -6.21 10.04 16.13
CA LEU A 244 -5.43 8.84 16.45
C LEU A 244 -5.35 8.68 17.98
N ASP A 245 -5.54 7.46 18.45
CA ASP A 245 -5.33 7.09 19.86
C ASP A 245 -4.78 5.67 20.03
N ALA A 246 -4.91 5.08 21.22
CA ALA A 246 -4.47 3.73 21.52
C ALA A 246 -5.55 2.65 21.26
N ASP A 247 -6.81 3.01 21.03
CA ASP A 247 -7.91 2.06 20.79
C ASP A 247 -7.86 1.51 19.36
N THR A 248 -7.36 0.31 19.20
CA THR A 248 -7.25 -0.43 17.92
C THR A 248 -8.46 -1.30 17.63
N SER A 249 -9.56 -1.08 18.30
CA SER A 249 -10.73 -1.98 18.23
C SER A 249 -11.50 -1.90 16.91
N VAL A 250 -11.39 -0.83 16.12
CA VAL A 250 -12.07 -0.70 14.81
C VAL A 250 -11.04 -0.77 13.68
N ASN A 251 -10.28 0.29 13.49
CA ASN A 251 -9.13 0.28 12.57
C ASN A 251 -7.83 0.46 13.35
N TYR A 252 -6.73 0.03 12.76
CA TYR A 252 -5.43 0.20 13.38
C TYR A 252 -4.33 0.40 12.35
N MET A 253 -3.26 1.02 12.81
CA MET A 253 -2.05 1.26 12.05
C MET A 253 -0.85 0.70 12.82
N PHE A 254 0.06 0.06 12.10
CA PHE A 254 1.33 -0.46 12.60
C PHE A 254 2.49 0.32 11.99
N ALA A 255 3.42 0.75 12.83
CA ALA A 255 4.76 1.12 12.42
C ALA A 255 5.71 -0.02 12.80
N THR A 256 6.45 -0.51 11.83
CA THR A 256 7.42 -1.58 12.01
C THR A 256 8.80 -1.16 11.54
N LEU A 257 9.84 -1.77 12.09
CA LEU A 257 11.24 -1.57 11.72
C LEU A 257 11.83 -2.88 11.20
N LYS A 258 12.49 -2.85 10.06
CA LYS A 258 13.24 -3.98 9.53
C LYS A 258 14.51 -4.16 10.36
N SER A 259 14.74 -5.35 10.89
CA SER A 259 15.96 -5.67 11.60
C SER A 259 17.20 -5.37 10.75
N GLN A 260 18.23 -4.81 11.38
CA GLN A 260 19.56 -4.78 10.78
C GLN A 260 20.08 -6.22 10.84
N GLY A 261 20.23 -6.86 9.69
CA GLY A 261 20.69 -8.24 9.58
C GLY A 261 22.09 -8.43 10.16
#